data_c88add389e72a29c8b8671feeeb7d3df
#
_entry.id   c88add389e72a29c8b8671feeeb7d3df
#
_cell.length_a   1.000
_cell.length_b   1.000
_cell.length_c   1.000
_cell.angle_alpha   90.00
_cell.angle_beta   90.00
_cell.angle_gamma   90.00
#
_symmetry.space_group_name_H-M   'P 1'
#
loop_
_entity.id
_entity.type
_entity.pdbx_description
1 polymer ?
#
loop_
_entity_poly.entity_id
_entity_poly.type
_entity_poly.pdbx_seq_one_letter_code
_entity_poly.pdbx_strand_id
1 'polypeptide(L)'
;MDENKLDLIFKAYDVRGVFNETITPKVGFKIGAAFASYVDSNEIIVGHDGRISNNEMFAAISSGIQSVNKKVLYVGMVPTDVVYTLSGIKNLPGLIITASHNPKEYTGFKFCDSGAVAIGQETGLKEIKNLAEKFGDDFNMSELPEMQTLNQLYLEHFKNIVDPSEISDKVKFAIDGGNGVLGAIIEDLSESFSLNFEGLYMEVDGNFPNHPADPSNQDNLLDLKNKVLSQNFDFGVAF
;
A
#
# COMPACT_ATOMS: atom_id res chain seq x y z
N MET A 1 -25.29 0.70 -10.41
CA MET A 1 -24.11 1.60 -10.54
C MET A 1 -24.02 1.91 -12.01
N ASP A 2 -23.89 3.18 -12.39
CA ASP A 2 -23.71 3.49 -13.81
C ASP A 2 -22.42 2.82 -14.28
N GLU A 3 -22.47 2.05 -15.37
CA GLU A 3 -21.31 1.36 -15.97
C GLU A 3 -20.11 2.30 -16.15
N ASN A 4 -20.38 3.59 -16.32
CA ASN A 4 -19.40 4.65 -16.49
C ASN A 4 -18.53 4.96 -15.23
N LYS A 5 -18.92 4.53 -14.03
CA LYS A 5 -18.15 4.87 -12.80
C LYS A 5 -16.93 3.99 -12.58
N LEU A 6 -17.02 2.69 -12.92
CA LEU A 6 -15.86 1.79 -12.83
C LEU A 6 -14.80 2.13 -13.88
N ASP A 7 -15.21 2.54 -15.09
CA ASP A 7 -14.27 3.00 -16.12
C ASP A 7 -13.39 4.18 -15.68
N LEU A 8 -13.96 5.06 -14.84
CA LEU A 8 -13.24 6.23 -14.36
C LEU A 8 -12.14 5.88 -13.34
N ILE A 9 -12.27 4.78 -12.62
CA ILE A 9 -11.37 4.43 -11.52
C ILE A 9 -10.35 3.35 -11.88
N PHE A 10 -10.66 2.43 -12.82
CA PHE A 10 -9.71 1.44 -13.30
C PHE A 10 -8.72 2.09 -14.27
N LYS A 11 -7.44 2.09 -13.90
CA LYS A 11 -6.34 2.68 -14.67
C LYS A 11 -5.49 1.58 -15.32
N ALA A 12 -4.35 1.95 -15.91
CA ALA A 12 -3.46 0.99 -16.57
C ALA A 12 -2.86 -0.06 -15.63
N TYR A 13 -2.57 0.33 -14.37
CA TYR A 13 -1.82 -0.50 -13.42
C TYR A 13 -2.47 -0.65 -12.04
N ASP A 14 -3.56 0.06 -11.79
CA ASP A 14 -4.23 0.07 -10.49
C ASP A 14 -5.67 0.60 -10.59
N VAL A 15 -6.33 0.66 -9.44
CA VAL A 15 -7.61 1.36 -9.27
C VAL A 15 -7.38 2.60 -8.45
N ARG A 16 -7.85 3.77 -8.91
CA ARG A 16 -7.75 5.05 -8.18
C ARG A 16 -8.97 5.92 -8.37
N GLY A 17 -9.34 6.61 -7.29
CA GLY A 17 -10.41 7.58 -7.34
C GLY A 17 -10.51 8.39 -6.05
N VAL A 18 -11.40 9.36 -6.02
CA VAL A 18 -11.68 10.19 -4.85
C VAL A 18 -12.58 9.41 -3.90
N PHE A 19 -12.14 9.34 -2.64
CA PHE A 19 -12.86 8.64 -1.59
C PHE A 19 -14.24 9.27 -1.34
N ASN A 20 -15.26 8.43 -1.19
CA ASN A 20 -16.67 8.78 -1.06
C ASN A 20 -17.32 9.49 -2.27
N GLU A 21 -16.58 9.73 -3.35
CA GLU A 21 -17.12 10.24 -4.61
C GLU A 21 -17.13 9.17 -5.69
N THR A 22 -15.94 8.73 -6.11
CA THR A 22 -15.78 7.72 -7.17
C THR A 22 -15.45 6.34 -6.60
N ILE A 23 -14.78 6.27 -5.46
CA ILE A 23 -14.53 5.03 -4.70
C ILE A 23 -15.20 5.14 -3.33
N THR A 24 -16.27 4.37 -3.17
CA THR A 24 -17.03 4.25 -1.92
C THR A 24 -16.80 2.87 -1.29
N PRO A 25 -17.18 2.64 -0.02
CA PRO A 25 -17.15 1.29 0.58
C PRO A 25 -17.87 0.23 -0.26
N LYS A 26 -18.98 0.58 -0.95
CA LYS A 26 -19.66 -0.34 -1.88
C LYS A 26 -18.77 -0.75 -3.04
N VAL A 27 -18.04 0.20 -3.61
CA VAL A 27 -17.07 -0.08 -4.68
C VAL A 27 -15.93 -0.95 -4.15
N GLY A 28 -15.43 -0.64 -2.96
CA GLY A 28 -14.41 -1.46 -2.27
C GLY A 28 -14.86 -2.92 -2.10
N PHE A 29 -16.08 -3.13 -1.60
CA PHE A 29 -16.65 -4.48 -1.46
C PHE A 29 -16.67 -5.23 -2.81
N LYS A 30 -17.22 -4.61 -3.86
CA LYS A 30 -17.28 -5.22 -5.20
C LYS A 30 -15.90 -5.60 -5.73
N ILE A 31 -14.92 -4.72 -5.55
CA ILE A 31 -13.55 -4.95 -5.98
C ILE A 31 -12.90 -6.08 -5.16
N GLY A 32 -13.10 -6.13 -3.85
CA GLY A 32 -12.64 -7.23 -3.00
C GLY A 32 -13.21 -8.58 -3.43
N ALA A 33 -14.53 -8.64 -3.66
CA ALA A 33 -15.20 -9.85 -4.14
C ALA A 33 -14.75 -10.26 -5.55
N ALA A 34 -14.56 -9.28 -6.44
CA ALA A 34 -14.11 -9.52 -7.81
C ALA A 34 -12.67 -10.03 -7.84
N PHE A 35 -11.75 -9.39 -7.12
CA PHE A 35 -10.36 -9.83 -7.02
C PHE A 35 -10.29 -11.24 -6.42
N ALA A 36 -11.00 -11.49 -5.34
CA ALA A 36 -11.07 -12.81 -4.73
C ALA A 36 -11.64 -13.88 -5.70
N SER A 37 -12.61 -13.51 -6.55
CA SER A 37 -13.14 -14.43 -7.56
C SER A 37 -12.20 -14.66 -8.75
N TYR A 38 -11.31 -13.70 -9.01
CA TYR A 38 -10.34 -13.76 -10.11
C TYR A 38 -9.15 -14.68 -9.79
N VAL A 39 -8.60 -14.59 -8.57
CA VAL A 39 -7.39 -15.36 -8.18
C VAL A 39 -7.72 -16.79 -7.80
N ASP A 40 -6.80 -17.71 -8.12
CA ASP A 40 -6.91 -19.13 -7.71
C ASP A 40 -6.20 -19.38 -6.36
N SER A 41 -6.78 -18.82 -5.29
CA SER A 41 -6.30 -19.01 -3.93
C SER A 41 -7.44 -18.89 -2.93
N ASN A 42 -7.37 -19.61 -1.82
CA ASN A 42 -8.35 -19.52 -0.73
C ASN A 42 -8.01 -18.42 0.30
N GLU A 43 -6.84 -17.84 0.20
CA GLU A 43 -6.36 -16.80 1.12
C GLU A 43 -5.70 -15.67 0.33
N ILE A 44 -5.91 -14.43 0.76
CA ILE A 44 -5.44 -13.22 0.09
C ILE A 44 -4.78 -12.30 1.12
N ILE A 45 -3.55 -11.86 0.85
CA ILE A 45 -2.86 -10.88 1.66
C ILE A 45 -3.49 -9.51 1.42
N VAL A 46 -3.87 -8.81 2.50
CA VAL A 46 -4.40 -7.44 2.44
C VAL A 46 -3.63 -6.55 3.39
N GLY A 47 -3.07 -5.47 2.86
CA GLY A 47 -2.46 -4.39 3.61
C GLY A 47 -3.02 -3.03 3.20
N HIS A 48 -2.64 -1.98 3.92
CA HIS A 48 -3.02 -0.62 3.57
C HIS A 48 -1.93 0.40 3.95
N ASP A 49 -1.93 1.55 3.30
CA ASP A 49 -1.09 2.69 3.67
C ASP A 49 -1.66 3.49 4.86
N GLY A 50 -1.23 4.75 5.06
CA GLY A 50 -1.64 5.60 6.18
C GLY A 50 -2.85 6.51 5.91
N ARG A 51 -3.59 6.35 4.80
CA ARG A 51 -4.69 7.26 4.41
C ARG A 51 -5.91 7.15 5.31
N ILE A 52 -6.63 8.26 5.48
CA ILE A 52 -7.83 8.35 6.33
C ILE A 52 -8.97 7.42 5.89
N SER A 53 -9.04 7.08 4.60
CA SER A 53 -10.06 6.19 4.02
C SER A 53 -9.86 4.72 4.38
N ASN A 54 -8.69 4.34 4.92
CA ASN A 54 -8.27 2.94 4.94
C ASN A 54 -9.09 2.03 5.85
N ASN A 55 -9.55 2.53 7.00
CA ASN A 55 -10.39 1.71 7.89
C ASN A 55 -11.67 1.26 7.19
N GLU A 56 -12.36 2.18 6.52
CA GLU A 56 -13.60 1.87 5.81
C GLU A 56 -13.34 1.02 4.57
N MET A 57 -12.27 1.31 3.82
CA MET A 57 -11.91 0.55 2.64
C MET A 57 -11.46 -0.87 2.99
N PHE A 58 -10.68 -1.04 4.06
CA PHE A 58 -10.24 -2.35 4.53
C PHE A 58 -11.45 -3.21 4.95
N ALA A 59 -12.38 -2.63 5.70
CA ALA A 59 -13.59 -3.33 6.10
C ALA A 59 -14.43 -3.77 4.89
N ALA A 60 -14.59 -2.90 3.91
CA ALA A 60 -15.34 -3.19 2.69
C ALA A 60 -14.66 -4.27 1.82
N ILE A 61 -13.36 -4.13 1.56
CA ILE A 61 -12.55 -5.09 0.79
C ILE A 61 -12.57 -6.47 1.46
N SER A 62 -12.32 -6.52 2.79
CA SER A 62 -12.32 -7.77 3.55
C SER A 62 -13.66 -8.47 3.48
N SER A 63 -14.76 -7.72 3.65
CA SER A 63 -16.12 -8.25 3.54
C SER A 63 -16.39 -8.79 2.12
N GLY A 64 -15.90 -8.10 1.09
CA GLY A 64 -16.00 -8.55 -0.30
C GLY A 64 -15.27 -9.89 -0.52
N ILE A 65 -14.02 -10.00 -0.06
CA ILE A 65 -13.23 -11.24 -0.14
C ILE A 65 -13.94 -12.39 0.58
N GLN A 66 -14.42 -12.14 1.79
CA GLN A 66 -15.10 -13.14 2.61
C GLN A 66 -16.46 -13.56 2.01
N SER A 67 -17.15 -12.68 1.28
CA SER A 67 -18.45 -12.97 0.65
C SER A 67 -18.39 -14.10 -0.40
N VAL A 68 -17.20 -14.35 -0.95
CA VAL A 68 -16.93 -15.44 -1.88
C VAL A 68 -16.18 -16.61 -1.24
N ASN A 69 -16.30 -16.74 0.11
CA ASN A 69 -15.74 -17.81 0.93
C ASN A 69 -14.20 -17.89 0.89
N LYS A 70 -13.51 -16.77 0.74
CA LYS A 70 -12.05 -16.69 0.85
C LYS A 70 -11.62 -15.98 2.13
N LYS A 71 -10.40 -16.26 2.56
CA LYS A 71 -9.81 -15.72 3.79
C LYS A 71 -8.97 -14.49 3.48
N VAL A 72 -8.94 -13.57 4.43
CA VAL A 72 -8.05 -12.39 4.43
C VAL A 72 -6.90 -12.64 5.39
N LEU A 73 -5.68 -12.59 4.89
CA LEU A 73 -4.46 -12.48 5.68
C LEU A 73 -4.14 -10.99 5.82
N TYR A 74 -4.61 -10.38 6.90
CA TYR A 74 -4.41 -8.95 7.14
C TYR A 74 -3.03 -8.68 7.72
N VAL A 75 -2.25 -7.86 7.03
CA VAL A 75 -0.87 -7.53 7.41
C VAL A 75 -0.69 -6.11 7.98
N GLY A 76 -1.79 -5.38 8.17
CA GLY A 76 -1.78 -4.08 8.81
C GLY A 76 -1.41 -2.92 7.88
N MET A 77 -0.93 -1.84 8.52
CA MET A 77 -0.44 -0.65 7.85
C MET A 77 1.00 -0.89 7.40
N VAL A 78 1.21 -1.03 6.10
CA VAL A 78 2.49 -1.39 5.49
C VAL A 78 2.70 -0.69 4.15
N PRO A 79 3.94 -0.45 3.71
CA PRO A 79 4.25 -0.05 2.35
C PRO A 79 3.83 -1.11 1.31
N THR A 80 3.67 -0.67 0.06
CA THR A 80 3.23 -1.55 -1.05
C THR A 80 4.15 -2.75 -1.25
N ASP A 81 5.45 -2.54 -1.17
CA ASP A 81 6.48 -3.55 -1.37
C ASP A 81 6.44 -4.67 -0.31
N VAL A 82 5.97 -4.39 0.91
CA VAL A 82 5.74 -5.42 1.94
C VAL A 82 4.69 -6.43 1.47
N VAL A 83 3.56 -5.97 0.92
CA VAL A 83 2.50 -6.87 0.41
C VAL A 83 3.04 -7.70 -0.75
N TYR A 84 3.79 -7.11 -1.67
CA TYR A 84 4.39 -7.83 -2.81
C TYR A 84 5.45 -8.84 -2.34
N THR A 85 6.31 -8.45 -1.42
CA THR A 85 7.33 -9.35 -0.85
C THR A 85 6.67 -10.55 -0.16
N LEU A 86 5.66 -10.31 0.67
CA LEU A 86 4.92 -11.38 1.34
C LEU A 86 4.15 -12.27 0.34
N SER A 87 3.62 -11.68 -0.74
CA SER A 87 3.03 -12.44 -1.85
C SER A 87 4.04 -13.40 -2.47
N GLY A 88 5.26 -12.95 -2.72
CA GLY A 88 6.35 -13.79 -3.22
C GLY A 88 6.74 -14.91 -2.26
N ILE A 89 6.93 -14.58 -0.98
CA ILE A 89 7.37 -15.53 0.05
C ILE A 89 6.31 -16.60 0.33
N LYS A 90 5.05 -16.18 0.48
CA LYS A 90 3.93 -17.07 0.83
C LYS A 90 3.27 -17.74 -0.38
N ASN A 91 3.60 -17.30 -1.58
CA ASN A 91 2.94 -17.69 -2.83
C ASN A 91 1.42 -17.50 -2.77
N LEU A 92 0.98 -16.34 -2.26
CA LEU A 92 -0.41 -15.92 -2.15
C LEU A 92 -0.65 -14.64 -2.94
N PRO A 93 -1.86 -14.43 -3.51
CA PRO A 93 -2.20 -13.15 -4.10
C PRO A 93 -2.28 -12.05 -3.05
N GLY A 94 -2.00 -10.82 -3.47
CA GLY A 94 -1.98 -9.65 -2.60
C GLY A 94 -2.80 -8.47 -3.13
N LEU A 95 -3.40 -7.73 -2.19
CA LEU A 95 -4.08 -6.47 -2.42
C LEU A 95 -3.56 -5.45 -1.41
N ILE A 96 -3.14 -4.28 -1.90
CA ILE A 96 -2.82 -3.13 -1.05
C ILE A 96 -3.78 -1.98 -1.31
N ILE A 97 -4.32 -1.40 -0.22
CA ILE A 97 -5.17 -0.22 -0.26
C ILE A 97 -4.25 0.99 -0.18
N THR A 98 -4.11 1.70 -1.30
CA THR A 98 -3.22 2.86 -1.42
C THR A 98 -3.58 3.69 -2.65
N ALA A 99 -3.36 4.99 -2.57
CA ALA A 99 -3.35 5.86 -3.74
C ALA A 99 -1.95 6.43 -4.06
N SER A 100 -0.88 5.81 -3.51
CA SER A 100 0.50 6.23 -3.75
C SER A 100 0.72 7.72 -3.42
N HIS A 101 1.25 8.50 -4.35
CA HIS A 101 1.55 9.94 -4.22
C HIS A 101 0.36 10.87 -4.55
N ASN A 102 -0.85 10.34 -4.71
CA ASN A 102 -2.02 11.20 -4.96
C ASN A 102 -2.43 11.99 -3.71
N PRO A 103 -3.14 13.13 -3.88
CA PRO A 103 -3.68 13.92 -2.79
C PRO A 103 -4.46 13.09 -1.76
N LYS A 104 -4.63 13.63 -0.56
CA LYS A 104 -5.22 12.93 0.59
C LYS A 104 -6.65 12.43 0.38
N GLU A 105 -7.39 13.08 -0.51
CA GLU A 105 -8.78 12.73 -0.86
C GLU A 105 -8.88 11.45 -1.69
N TYR A 106 -7.75 11.00 -2.27
CA TYR A 106 -7.71 9.81 -3.11
C TYR A 106 -7.56 8.54 -2.26
N THR A 107 -8.17 7.47 -2.77
CA THR A 107 -7.94 6.09 -2.36
C THR A 107 -7.80 5.21 -3.59
N GLY A 108 -7.35 3.97 -3.41
CA GLY A 108 -7.18 3.06 -4.53
C GLY A 108 -6.66 1.69 -4.10
N PHE A 109 -6.42 0.85 -5.10
CA PHE A 109 -6.03 -0.54 -4.89
C PHE A 109 -4.98 -0.96 -5.92
N LYS A 110 -3.93 -1.63 -5.46
CA LYS A 110 -2.99 -2.36 -6.31
C LYS A 110 -3.08 -3.83 -6.00
N PHE A 111 -2.82 -4.66 -7.01
CA PHE A 111 -3.01 -6.09 -6.94
C PHE A 111 -1.77 -6.82 -7.45
N CYS A 112 -1.48 -7.96 -6.85
CA CYS A 112 -0.59 -8.95 -7.42
C CYS A 112 -1.21 -10.34 -7.30
N ASP A 113 -0.91 -11.19 -8.25
CA ASP A 113 -1.16 -12.62 -8.16
C ASP A 113 -0.07 -13.30 -7.32
N SER A 114 -0.24 -14.57 -6.99
CA SER A 114 0.72 -15.39 -6.26
C SER A 114 2.12 -15.27 -6.87
N GLY A 115 3.14 -15.21 -6.02
CA GLY A 115 4.51 -15.02 -6.48
C GLY A 115 4.86 -13.57 -6.82
N ALA A 116 4.13 -12.59 -6.29
CA ALA A 116 4.34 -11.15 -6.52
C ALA A 116 4.15 -10.70 -8.00
N VAL A 117 3.36 -11.42 -8.78
CA VAL A 117 3.11 -11.08 -10.19
C VAL A 117 2.13 -9.90 -10.25
N ALA A 118 2.61 -8.73 -10.68
CA ALA A 118 1.78 -7.53 -10.74
C ALA A 118 0.61 -7.67 -11.73
N ILE A 119 -0.60 -7.27 -11.29
CA ILE A 119 -1.80 -7.27 -12.11
C ILE A 119 -2.07 -5.87 -12.65
N GLY A 120 -1.95 -5.73 -13.96
CA GLY A 120 -2.29 -4.51 -14.72
C GLY A 120 -3.42 -4.76 -15.71
N GLN A 121 -3.69 -3.76 -16.55
CA GLN A 121 -4.80 -3.78 -17.47
C GLN A 121 -4.80 -5.00 -18.42
N GLU A 122 -3.61 -5.39 -18.90
CA GLU A 122 -3.46 -6.50 -19.85
C GLU A 122 -3.21 -7.86 -19.15
N THR A 123 -3.10 -7.87 -17.81
CA THR A 123 -2.76 -9.07 -17.03
C THR A 123 -3.80 -9.41 -15.95
N GLY A 124 -5.04 -8.89 -16.06
CA GLY A 124 -6.15 -9.27 -15.19
C GLY A 124 -7.04 -8.13 -14.70
N LEU A 125 -6.61 -6.86 -14.77
CA LEU A 125 -7.40 -5.75 -14.22
C LEU A 125 -8.74 -5.55 -14.97
N LYS A 126 -8.77 -5.84 -16.26
CA LYS A 126 -10.01 -5.83 -17.07
C LYS A 126 -11.00 -6.90 -16.61
N GLU A 127 -10.49 -8.10 -16.32
CA GLU A 127 -11.28 -9.23 -15.84
C GLU A 127 -11.83 -8.93 -14.44
N ILE A 128 -11.02 -8.37 -13.55
CA ILE A 128 -11.44 -7.94 -12.20
C ILE A 128 -12.54 -6.88 -12.31
N LYS A 129 -12.40 -5.90 -13.22
CA LYS A 129 -13.45 -4.92 -13.47
C LYS A 129 -14.75 -5.58 -13.91
N ASN A 130 -14.70 -6.46 -14.92
CA ASN A 130 -15.87 -7.15 -15.45
C ASN A 130 -16.55 -8.03 -14.38
N LEU A 131 -15.79 -8.60 -13.46
CA LEU A 131 -16.33 -9.32 -12.30
C LEU A 131 -16.97 -8.36 -11.30
N ALA A 132 -16.35 -7.21 -11.01
CA ALA A 132 -16.89 -6.22 -10.07
C ALA A 132 -18.26 -5.67 -10.52
N GLU A 133 -18.50 -5.56 -11.83
CA GLU A 133 -19.80 -5.16 -12.40
C GLU A 133 -20.93 -6.14 -12.08
N LYS A 134 -20.62 -7.42 -11.84
CA LYS A 134 -21.60 -8.46 -11.57
C LYS A 134 -22.06 -8.52 -10.10
N PHE A 135 -21.30 -7.91 -9.19
CA PHE A 135 -21.69 -7.87 -7.78
C PHE A 135 -22.70 -6.77 -7.51
N GLY A 136 -23.74 -7.10 -6.73
CA GLY A 136 -24.80 -6.18 -6.32
C GLY A 136 -24.32 -5.05 -5.39
N ASP A 137 -25.17 -4.08 -5.12
CA ASP A 137 -24.89 -2.95 -4.23
C ASP A 137 -25.16 -3.27 -2.76
N ASP A 138 -25.89 -4.37 -2.49
CA ASP A 138 -26.18 -4.81 -1.14
C ASP A 138 -25.00 -5.61 -0.60
N PHE A 139 -24.39 -5.11 0.44
CA PHE A 139 -23.34 -5.82 1.15
C PHE A 139 -23.49 -5.63 2.66
N ASN A 140 -23.11 -6.65 3.41
CA ASN A 140 -22.99 -6.61 4.84
C ASN A 140 -21.53 -6.61 5.23
N MET A 141 -21.18 -5.81 6.22
CA MET A 141 -19.84 -5.86 6.83
C MET A 141 -19.69 -7.19 7.55
N SER A 142 -18.63 -7.90 7.26
CA SER A 142 -18.21 -9.11 7.97
C SER A 142 -17.35 -8.75 9.19
N GLU A 143 -17.11 -9.73 10.04
CA GLU A 143 -16.11 -9.60 11.10
C GLU A 143 -14.73 -9.34 10.48
N LEU A 144 -14.03 -8.35 11.03
CA LEU A 144 -12.70 -7.98 10.53
C LEU A 144 -11.69 -9.06 10.94
N PRO A 145 -10.80 -9.45 10.01
CA PRO A 145 -9.73 -10.37 10.34
C PRO A 145 -8.74 -9.74 11.32
N GLU A 146 -8.18 -10.56 12.19
CA GLU A 146 -7.10 -10.15 13.07
C GLU A 146 -5.82 -9.85 12.26
N MET A 147 -5.12 -8.80 12.68
CA MET A 147 -3.84 -8.43 12.08
C MET A 147 -2.76 -9.47 12.42
N GLN A 148 -1.99 -9.87 11.41
CA GLN A 148 -0.82 -10.72 11.57
C GLN A 148 0.45 -9.89 11.33
N THR A 149 1.30 -9.82 12.33
CA THR A 149 2.60 -9.14 12.21
C THR A 149 3.57 -10.04 11.44
N LEU A 150 3.86 -9.67 10.19
CA LEU A 150 4.74 -10.44 9.29
C LEU A 150 6.01 -9.65 8.90
N ASN A 151 6.31 -8.53 9.58
CA ASN A 151 7.47 -7.68 9.29
C ASN A 151 8.79 -8.46 9.31
N GLN A 152 8.93 -9.44 10.19
CA GLN A 152 10.14 -10.27 10.26
C GLN A 152 10.43 -11.02 8.95
N LEU A 153 9.42 -11.55 8.29
CA LEU A 153 9.61 -12.23 6.99
C LEU A 153 10.09 -11.25 5.91
N TYR A 154 9.57 -10.03 5.94
CA TYR A 154 10.00 -8.96 5.03
C TYR A 154 11.46 -8.57 5.30
N LEU A 155 11.84 -8.34 6.55
CA LEU A 155 13.20 -7.97 6.95
C LEU A 155 14.21 -9.09 6.65
N GLU A 156 13.86 -10.34 6.91
CA GLU A 156 14.70 -11.51 6.57
C GLU A 156 14.91 -11.61 5.06
N HIS A 157 13.87 -11.35 4.26
CA HIS A 157 14.00 -11.32 2.81
C HIS A 157 14.99 -10.25 2.36
N PHE A 158 14.90 -9.05 2.93
CA PHE A 158 15.84 -7.96 2.62
C PHE A 158 17.30 -8.30 3.00
N LYS A 159 17.52 -8.93 4.16
CA LYS A 159 18.85 -9.39 4.59
C LYS A 159 19.45 -10.46 3.66
N ASN A 160 18.62 -11.17 2.91
CA ASN A 160 19.12 -12.11 1.88
C ASN A 160 19.52 -11.41 0.57
N ILE A 161 19.07 -10.15 0.36
CA ILE A 161 19.39 -9.35 -0.83
C ILE A 161 20.55 -8.38 -0.54
N VAL A 162 20.52 -7.74 0.62
CA VAL A 162 21.51 -6.75 1.04
C VAL A 162 22.18 -7.26 2.32
N ASP A 163 23.48 -7.49 2.28
CA ASP A 163 24.24 -7.85 3.46
C ASP A 163 24.37 -6.61 4.37
N PRO A 164 23.81 -6.63 5.61
CA PRO A 164 23.92 -5.49 6.51
C PRO A 164 25.36 -5.11 6.83
N SER A 165 26.31 -6.04 6.76
CA SER A 165 27.73 -5.76 7.02
C SER A 165 28.40 -4.91 5.92
N GLU A 166 27.81 -4.81 4.74
CA GLU A 166 28.29 -3.95 3.65
C GLU A 166 27.80 -2.50 3.77
N ILE A 167 26.84 -2.23 4.67
CA ILE A 167 26.34 -0.89 4.91
C ILE A 167 27.29 -0.15 5.84
N SER A 168 27.82 0.99 5.36
CA SER A 168 28.74 1.81 6.14
C SER A 168 28.02 2.63 7.20
N ASP A 169 28.40 2.49 8.46
CA ASP A 169 27.95 3.31 9.59
C ASP A 169 28.40 4.78 9.51
N LYS A 170 29.35 5.07 8.60
CA LYS A 170 29.87 6.42 8.37
C LYS A 170 28.97 7.26 7.47
N VAL A 171 28.15 6.62 6.65
CA VAL A 171 27.21 7.32 5.78
C VAL A 171 26.07 7.87 6.62
N LYS A 172 25.87 9.18 6.55
CA LYS A 172 24.78 9.90 7.24
C LYS A 172 23.83 10.48 6.22
N PHE A 173 22.55 10.23 6.38
CA PHE A 173 21.56 10.73 5.44
C PHE A 173 20.30 11.21 6.13
N ALA A 174 19.52 12.01 5.41
CA ALA A 174 18.22 12.45 5.86
C ALA A 174 17.12 11.68 5.11
N ILE A 175 16.04 11.35 5.79
CA ILE A 175 14.85 10.74 5.19
C ILE A 175 13.67 11.67 5.37
N ASP A 176 12.93 11.92 4.29
CA ASP A 176 11.63 12.56 4.34
C ASP A 176 10.55 11.51 4.10
N GLY A 177 9.80 11.20 5.14
CA GLY A 177 8.69 10.24 5.10
C GLY A 177 7.38 10.83 4.59
N GLY A 178 7.30 12.17 4.40
CA GLY A 178 6.12 12.86 3.90
C GLY A 178 4.83 12.56 4.66
N ASN A 179 4.90 12.20 5.95
CA ASN A 179 3.80 11.64 6.75
C ASN A 179 3.16 10.36 6.15
N GLY A 180 3.87 9.72 5.23
CA GLY A 180 3.45 8.48 4.58
C GLY A 180 3.73 7.22 5.39
N VAL A 181 3.42 6.08 4.80
CA VAL A 181 3.46 4.77 5.47
C VAL A 181 4.88 4.27 5.80
N LEU A 182 5.94 4.93 5.29
CA LEU A 182 7.32 4.58 5.66
C LEU A 182 7.53 4.61 7.18
N GLY A 183 6.91 5.57 7.88
CA GLY A 183 7.00 5.70 9.32
C GLY A 183 6.59 4.44 10.10
N ALA A 184 5.75 3.59 9.50
CA ALA A 184 5.30 2.35 10.14
C ALA A 184 6.35 1.22 10.14
N ILE A 185 7.43 1.33 9.36
CA ILE A 185 8.41 0.25 9.15
C ILE A 185 9.86 0.70 9.30
N ILE A 186 10.12 2.00 9.27
CA ILE A 186 11.49 2.52 9.21
C ILE A 186 12.34 2.17 10.44
N GLU A 187 11.72 2.09 11.62
CA GLU A 187 12.43 1.72 12.85
C GLU A 187 12.95 0.28 12.76
N ASP A 188 12.09 -0.66 12.33
CA ASP A 188 12.47 -2.07 12.12
C ASP A 188 13.60 -2.21 11.08
N LEU A 189 13.53 -1.43 9.99
CA LEU A 189 14.58 -1.38 8.98
C LEU A 189 15.87 -0.80 9.54
N SER A 190 15.79 0.31 10.27
CA SER A 190 16.95 0.97 10.86
C SER A 190 17.71 0.05 11.84
N GLU A 191 16.99 -0.63 12.71
CA GLU A 191 17.58 -1.61 13.64
C GLU A 191 18.21 -2.78 12.91
N SER A 192 17.53 -3.29 11.87
CA SER A 192 17.98 -4.45 11.11
C SER A 192 19.23 -4.20 10.28
N PHE A 193 19.42 -2.96 9.81
CA PHE A 193 20.49 -2.59 8.88
C PHE A 193 21.44 -1.54 9.45
N SER A 194 21.31 -1.17 10.73
CA SER A 194 22.13 -0.16 11.41
C SER A 194 22.21 1.17 10.64
N LEU A 195 21.06 1.63 10.14
CA LEU A 195 20.99 2.85 9.33
C LEU A 195 21.25 4.09 10.20
N ASN A 196 22.14 4.98 9.74
CA ASN A 196 22.45 6.25 10.38
C ASN A 196 21.73 7.40 9.67
N PHE A 197 20.49 7.67 10.05
CA PHE A 197 19.68 8.70 9.41
C PHE A 197 19.00 9.64 10.41
N GLU A 198 18.58 10.80 9.92
CA GLU A 198 17.63 11.66 10.61
C GLU A 198 16.35 11.82 9.76
N GLY A 199 15.21 11.59 10.40
CA GLY A 199 13.90 11.66 9.75
C GLY A 199 13.30 13.08 9.73
N LEU A 200 12.51 13.36 8.67
CA LEU A 200 11.53 14.43 8.57
C LEU A 200 10.16 13.78 8.34
N TYR A 201 9.14 14.28 9.02
CA TYR A 201 7.73 13.91 8.77
C TYR A 201 7.48 12.40 8.79
N MET A 202 8.11 11.71 9.77
CA MET A 202 8.06 10.24 9.91
C MET A 202 6.76 9.74 10.56
N GLU A 203 6.03 10.60 11.28
CA GLU A 203 4.73 10.24 11.85
C GLU A 203 3.70 10.06 10.73
N VAL A 204 3.04 8.90 10.71
CA VAL A 204 2.03 8.61 9.68
C VAL A 204 0.78 9.45 9.94
N ASP A 205 0.44 10.32 9.01
CA ASP A 205 -0.78 11.15 9.04
C ASP A 205 -1.38 11.25 7.63
N GLY A 206 -2.53 10.63 7.43
CA GLY A 206 -3.25 10.64 6.15
C GLY A 206 -3.76 12.01 5.70
N ASN A 207 -3.59 13.07 6.52
CA ASN A 207 -3.84 14.46 6.10
C ASN A 207 -2.65 15.11 5.41
N PHE A 208 -1.44 14.53 5.51
CA PHE A 208 -0.19 15.07 4.94
C PHE A 208 0.04 16.54 5.31
N PRO A 209 0.16 16.88 6.62
CA PRO A 209 0.12 18.27 7.10
C PRO A 209 1.33 19.11 6.70
N ASN A 210 2.45 18.50 6.35
CA ASN A 210 3.70 19.22 6.06
C ASN A 210 3.83 19.56 4.57
N HIS A 211 3.68 18.61 3.70
CA HIS A 211 3.63 18.78 2.25
C HIS A 211 2.86 17.63 1.60
N PRO A 212 2.38 17.78 0.35
CA PRO A 212 1.79 16.66 -0.39
C PRO A 212 2.76 15.47 -0.50
N ALA A 213 2.22 14.26 -0.46
CA ALA A 213 3.01 13.02 -0.56
C ALA A 213 3.44 12.75 -2.02
N ASP A 214 4.11 13.70 -2.64
CA ASP A 214 4.62 13.63 -4.01
C ASP A 214 6.09 14.06 -4.07
N PRO A 215 7.05 13.13 -3.98
CA PRO A 215 8.48 13.42 -4.02
C PRO A 215 8.97 13.82 -5.42
N SER A 216 8.14 13.73 -6.45
CA SER A 216 8.49 14.23 -7.79
C SER A 216 8.41 15.75 -7.89
N ASN A 217 7.64 16.40 -7.02
CA ASN A 217 7.55 17.85 -6.95
C ASN A 217 8.72 18.43 -6.16
N GLN A 218 9.53 19.27 -6.80
CA GLN A 218 10.72 19.88 -6.21
C GLN A 218 10.44 20.78 -4.99
N ASP A 219 9.26 21.36 -4.91
CA ASP A 219 8.87 22.21 -3.78
C ASP A 219 8.69 21.38 -2.50
N ASN A 220 8.22 20.14 -2.62
CA ASN A 220 8.07 19.21 -1.50
C ASN A 220 9.42 18.73 -0.95
N LEU A 221 10.51 18.91 -1.68
CA LEU A 221 11.86 18.51 -1.26
C LEU A 221 12.66 19.64 -0.59
N LEU A 222 12.09 20.82 -0.39
CA LEU A 222 12.83 21.98 0.14
C LEU A 222 13.37 21.74 1.53
N ASP A 223 12.55 21.19 2.44
CA ASP A 223 12.96 20.93 3.82
C ASP A 223 14.02 19.85 3.89
N LEU A 224 13.90 18.79 3.10
CA LEU A 224 14.91 17.76 2.98
C LEU A 224 16.24 18.32 2.47
N LYS A 225 16.22 19.14 1.41
CA LYS A 225 17.41 19.81 0.87
C LYS A 225 18.08 20.71 1.90
N ASN A 226 17.28 21.53 2.61
CA ASN A 226 17.79 22.40 3.68
C ASN A 226 18.43 21.60 4.80
N LYS A 227 17.80 20.48 5.21
CA LYS A 227 18.34 19.60 6.26
C LYS A 227 19.68 18.99 5.84
N VAL A 228 19.75 18.45 4.62
CA VAL A 228 20.99 17.86 4.08
C VAL A 228 22.13 18.89 4.08
N LEU A 229 21.88 20.09 3.56
CA LEU A 229 22.90 21.14 3.45
C LEU A 229 23.33 21.71 4.80
N SER A 230 22.38 21.95 5.72
CA SER A 230 22.69 22.60 7.00
C SER A 230 23.41 21.68 7.99
N GLN A 231 23.21 20.36 7.87
CA GLN A 231 23.76 19.38 8.79
C GLN A 231 24.87 18.51 8.16
N ASN A 232 25.29 18.83 6.93
CA ASN A 232 26.33 18.10 6.19
C ASN A 232 26.05 16.58 6.09
N PHE A 233 24.81 16.21 5.76
CA PHE A 233 24.49 14.85 5.39
C PHE A 233 25.04 14.52 4.00
N ASP A 234 25.38 13.24 3.77
CA ASP A 234 25.89 12.77 2.48
C ASP A 234 24.84 12.86 1.37
N PHE A 235 23.57 12.58 1.71
CA PHE A 235 22.42 12.70 0.80
C PHE A 235 21.08 12.76 1.57
N GLY A 236 19.99 12.93 0.83
CA GLY A 236 18.63 12.83 1.32
C GLY A 236 17.77 11.93 0.43
N VAL A 237 16.78 11.27 1.03
CA VAL A 237 15.82 10.39 0.36
C VAL A 237 14.41 10.82 0.74
N ALA A 238 13.53 10.99 -0.24
CA ALA A 238 12.10 11.26 -0.04
C ALA A 238 11.24 10.11 -0.56
N PHE A 239 10.12 9.84 0.13
CA PHE A 239 9.19 8.76 -0.16
C PHE A 239 7.79 9.26 -0.52
#